data_3a68dec8266662b58b84cd61040e6604
#
_entry.id   3a68dec8266662b58b84cd61040e6604
#
_cell.length_a   1.000
_cell.length_b   1.000
_cell.length_c   1.000
_cell.angle_alpha   90.00
_cell.angle_beta   90.00
_cell.angle_gamma   90.00
#
_symmetry.space_group_name_H-M   'P 1'
#
loop_
_entity.id
_entity.type
_entity.pdbx_description
1 polymer ?
#
loop_
_entity_poly.entity_id
_entity_poly.type
_entity_poly.pdbx_seq_one_letter_code
_entity_poly.pdbx_strand_id
1 'polypeptide(L)'
;MAKILCAWYQINNPNRRPEDEDLNLSVNGVLQLTEPEVRRLAAEAGGLLPVNAVVMDDDWISDDTVYANPYPLMLGVHNTDPTNFGFPVIVPHKKLTDTEPGYEDYAEIYCRVTAQHKLGNQVIFSARANTPKIDVRIRNP
;
A
#
# COMPACT_ATOMS: atom_id res chain seq x y z
N MET A 1 -16.86 1.90 -12.33
CA MET A 1 -15.90 0.99 -11.71
C MET A 1 -14.94 1.74 -10.79
N ALA A 2 -14.73 1.23 -9.59
CA ALA A 2 -13.80 1.83 -8.64
C ALA A 2 -12.39 1.90 -9.23
N LYS A 3 -11.71 3.03 -9.00
CA LYS A 3 -10.35 3.24 -9.52
C LYS A 3 -9.47 3.88 -8.46
N ILE A 4 -8.22 3.42 -8.39
CA ILE A 4 -7.16 4.20 -7.79
C ILE A 4 -6.48 4.93 -8.94
N LEU A 5 -6.65 6.24 -9.00
CA LEU A 5 -6.19 7.07 -10.13
C LEU A 5 -4.66 7.18 -10.14
N CYS A 6 -4.07 7.25 -8.96
CA CYS A 6 -2.62 7.23 -8.78
C CYS A 6 -2.28 6.78 -7.37
N ALA A 7 -1.09 6.23 -7.21
CA ALA A 7 -0.55 5.84 -5.91
C ALA A 7 0.96 6.08 -5.90
N TRP A 8 1.47 6.57 -4.77
CA TRP A 8 2.90 6.79 -4.57
C TRP A 8 3.24 6.60 -3.11
N TYR A 9 4.52 6.47 -2.81
CA TYR A 9 4.96 6.45 -1.43
C TYR A 9 6.14 7.37 -1.22
N GLN A 10 6.32 7.75 0.04
CA GLN A 10 7.39 8.61 0.49
C GLN A 10 8.11 7.92 1.64
N ILE A 11 9.44 7.95 1.61
CA ILE A 11 10.24 7.46 2.72
C ILE A 11 10.36 8.58 3.75
N ASN A 12 9.86 8.35 4.97
CA ASN A 12 9.84 9.36 6.02
C ASN A 12 11.17 9.46 6.77
N ASN A 13 11.98 8.38 6.75
CA ASN A 13 13.28 8.34 7.40
C ASN A 13 14.39 7.96 6.41
N PRO A 14 14.66 8.82 5.39
CA PRO A 14 15.62 8.48 4.34
C PRO A 14 17.07 8.36 4.85
N ASN A 15 17.37 9.00 5.99
CA ASN A 15 18.71 8.95 6.61
C ASN A 15 18.82 7.90 7.72
N ARG A 16 17.88 6.96 7.78
CA ARG A 16 17.91 5.89 8.78
C ARG A 16 19.19 5.06 8.65
N ARG A 17 19.60 4.45 9.74
CA ARG A 17 20.61 3.38 9.70
C ARG A 17 19.88 2.08 9.34
N PRO A 18 20.06 1.54 8.12
CA PRO A 18 19.19 0.47 7.62
C PRO A 18 19.10 -0.76 8.54
N GLU A 19 20.22 -1.18 9.14
CA GLU A 19 20.24 -2.39 9.97
C GLU A 19 19.72 -2.13 11.39
N ASP A 20 19.53 -0.87 11.80
CA ASP A 20 19.13 -0.50 13.15
C ASP A 20 17.71 0.05 13.23
N GLU A 21 17.14 0.46 12.11
CA GLU A 21 15.85 1.15 12.07
C GLU A 21 14.94 0.56 10.99
N ASP A 22 13.66 0.47 11.31
CA ASP A 22 12.64 0.05 10.36
C ASP A 22 12.47 1.10 9.26
N LEU A 23 11.98 0.66 8.10
CA LEU A 23 11.66 1.55 7.00
C LEU A 23 10.28 2.17 7.23
N ASN A 24 10.22 3.48 7.32
CA ASN A 24 9.00 4.22 7.58
C ASN A 24 8.49 4.87 6.28
N LEU A 25 7.34 4.39 5.80
CA LEU A 25 6.73 4.87 4.57
C LEU A 25 5.43 5.60 4.85
N SER A 26 5.14 6.62 4.04
CA SER A 26 3.78 7.14 3.87
C SER A 26 3.29 6.70 2.49
N VAL A 27 2.22 5.92 2.46
CA VAL A 27 1.59 5.48 1.21
C VAL A 27 0.42 6.40 0.92
N ASN A 28 0.38 6.96 -0.27
CA ASN A 28 -0.59 7.97 -0.67
C ASN A 28 -1.23 7.60 -1.99
N GLY A 29 -2.41 8.13 -2.23
CA GLY A 29 -3.09 7.94 -3.50
C GLY A 29 -4.35 8.76 -3.63
N VAL A 30 -5.01 8.56 -4.76
CA VAL A 30 -6.29 9.18 -5.08
C VAL A 30 -7.23 8.09 -5.57
N LEU A 31 -8.40 8.01 -4.96
CA LEU A 31 -9.43 7.01 -5.27
C LEU A 31 -10.66 7.70 -5.84
N GLN A 32 -11.34 7.04 -6.76
CA GLN A 32 -12.63 7.50 -7.29
C GLN A 32 -13.61 6.35 -7.43
N LEU A 33 -14.81 6.53 -6.91
CA LEU A 33 -15.91 5.59 -7.03
C LEU A 33 -16.97 6.12 -7.99
N THR A 34 -17.75 5.20 -8.55
CA THR A 34 -18.95 5.53 -9.29
C THR A 34 -20.12 5.79 -8.32
N GLU A 35 -21.20 6.41 -8.81
CA GLU A 35 -22.37 6.66 -7.98
C GLU A 35 -23.00 5.40 -7.38
N PRO A 36 -23.19 4.29 -8.13
CA PRO A 36 -23.67 3.04 -7.53
C PRO A 36 -22.80 2.51 -6.43
N GLU A 37 -21.46 2.64 -6.57
CA GLU A 37 -20.50 2.18 -5.56
C GLU A 37 -20.58 3.04 -4.29
N VAL A 38 -20.69 4.36 -4.44
CA VAL A 38 -20.86 5.28 -3.30
C VAL A 38 -22.15 4.93 -2.54
N ARG A 39 -23.26 4.70 -3.24
CA ARG A 39 -24.53 4.34 -2.62
C ARG A 39 -24.44 2.99 -1.87
N ARG A 40 -23.80 2.01 -2.48
CA ARG A 40 -23.61 0.70 -1.86
C ARG A 40 -22.75 0.80 -0.59
N LEU A 41 -21.66 1.54 -0.68
CA LEU A 41 -20.76 1.74 0.44
C LEU A 41 -21.47 2.43 1.61
N ALA A 42 -22.29 3.46 1.31
CA ALA A 42 -23.08 4.15 2.34
C ALA A 42 -24.06 3.21 3.03
N ALA A 43 -24.77 2.39 2.26
CA ALA A 43 -25.80 1.49 2.79
C ALA A 43 -25.20 0.29 3.55
N GLU A 44 -24.07 -0.25 3.08
CA GLU A 44 -23.52 -1.50 3.58
C GLU A 44 -22.38 -1.32 4.57
N ALA A 45 -21.68 -0.18 4.53
CA ALA A 45 -20.47 0.05 5.31
C ALA A 45 -20.36 1.46 5.91
N GLY A 46 -21.46 2.23 5.92
CA GLY A 46 -21.46 3.58 6.50
C GLY A 46 -20.52 4.56 5.77
N GLY A 47 -20.21 4.32 4.52
CA GLY A 47 -19.33 5.16 3.72
C GLY A 47 -17.84 4.92 3.96
N LEU A 48 -17.46 3.87 4.67
CA LEU A 48 -16.06 3.55 4.97
C LEU A 48 -15.54 2.45 4.06
N LEU A 49 -14.45 2.73 3.36
CA LEU A 49 -13.80 1.82 2.42
C LEU A 49 -12.41 1.45 2.96
N PRO A 50 -12.14 0.16 3.24
CA PRO A 50 -10.80 -0.27 3.62
C PRO A 50 -9.80 -0.07 2.47
N VAL A 51 -8.70 0.62 2.75
CA VAL A 51 -7.57 0.79 1.82
C VAL A 51 -6.32 0.28 2.52
N ASN A 52 -5.59 -0.58 1.85
CA ASN A 52 -4.38 -1.15 2.44
C ASN A 52 -3.26 -1.29 1.40
N ALA A 53 -2.08 -1.61 1.89
CA ALA A 53 -0.91 -1.79 1.06
C ALA A 53 -0.16 -3.06 1.44
N VAL A 54 0.40 -3.69 0.42
CA VAL A 54 1.38 -4.77 0.57
C VAL A 54 2.67 -4.29 -0.08
N VAL A 55 3.76 -4.32 0.68
CA VAL A 55 5.08 -4.01 0.16
C VAL A 55 5.61 -5.24 -0.58
N MET A 56 5.97 -5.04 -1.83
CA MET A 56 6.43 -6.10 -2.74
C MET A 56 7.89 -5.89 -3.10
N ASP A 57 8.62 -6.98 -3.23
CA ASP A 57 9.96 -6.97 -3.79
C ASP A 57 9.85 -7.16 -5.30
N ASP A 58 10.44 -6.24 -6.06
CA ASP A 58 10.46 -6.35 -7.52
C ASP A 58 11.61 -7.24 -7.96
N ASP A 59 11.30 -8.51 -8.19
CA ASP A 59 12.24 -9.50 -8.69
C ASP A 59 11.92 -9.78 -10.17
N TRP A 60 12.95 -9.87 -11.00
CA TRP A 60 12.77 -10.10 -12.44
C TRP A 60 12.15 -11.47 -12.76
N ILE A 61 12.20 -12.44 -11.84
CA ILE A 61 11.59 -13.77 -12.02
C ILE A 61 10.14 -13.76 -11.50
N SER A 62 9.94 -13.27 -10.28
CA SER A 62 8.63 -13.18 -9.65
C SER A 62 8.67 -12.14 -8.53
N ASP A 63 7.54 -11.49 -8.29
CA ASP A 63 7.44 -10.52 -7.20
C ASP A 63 7.07 -11.24 -5.91
N ASP A 64 7.83 -10.97 -4.86
CA ASP A 64 7.61 -11.55 -3.54
C ASP A 64 7.00 -10.53 -2.59
N THR A 65 6.13 -11.00 -1.69
CA THR A 65 5.60 -10.17 -0.62
C THR A 65 6.68 -9.93 0.43
N VAL A 66 7.01 -8.67 0.66
CA VAL A 66 7.92 -8.26 1.72
C VAL A 66 7.14 -8.09 3.03
N TYR A 67 6.04 -7.34 2.99
CA TYR A 67 5.29 -7.00 4.20
C TYR A 67 3.88 -6.59 3.86
N ALA A 68 2.91 -7.25 4.48
CA ALA A 68 1.51 -6.85 4.40
C ALA A 68 1.21 -5.94 5.59
N ASN A 69 0.79 -4.70 5.30
CA ASN A 69 0.44 -3.76 6.36
C ASN A 69 -0.76 -4.32 7.16
N PRO A 70 -0.63 -4.48 8.50
CA PRO A 70 -1.68 -5.13 9.29
C PRO A 70 -2.90 -4.26 9.57
N TYR A 71 -2.77 -2.93 9.39
CA TYR A 71 -3.82 -1.98 9.77
C TYR A 71 -4.31 -1.20 8.55
N PRO A 72 -5.44 -1.61 7.93
CA PRO A 72 -5.99 -0.86 6.80
C PRO A 72 -6.47 0.51 7.23
N LEU A 73 -6.36 1.48 6.31
CA LEU A 73 -7.01 2.77 6.46
C LEU A 73 -8.50 2.60 6.16
N MET A 74 -9.36 3.10 7.04
CA MET A 74 -10.80 3.16 6.78
C MET A 74 -11.12 4.53 6.17
N LEU A 75 -11.17 4.58 4.84
CA LEU A 75 -11.35 5.82 4.09
C LEU A 75 -12.84 6.17 3.95
N GLY A 76 -13.22 7.37 4.38
CA GLY A 76 -14.57 7.89 4.14
C GLY A 76 -14.73 8.33 2.69
N VAL A 77 -15.68 7.74 1.97
CA VAL A 77 -15.99 8.10 0.58
C VAL A 77 -17.50 8.32 0.47
N HIS A 78 -17.91 9.57 0.25
CA HIS A 78 -19.33 9.97 0.29
C HIS A 78 -19.85 10.56 -1.00
N ASN A 79 -19.01 10.72 -2.02
CA ASN A 79 -19.37 11.24 -3.32
C ASN A 79 -18.48 10.66 -4.41
N THR A 80 -18.72 11.06 -5.65
CA THR A 80 -17.99 10.57 -6.83
C THR A 80 -16.75 11.39 -7.17
N ASP A 81 -16.43 12.40 -6.38
CA ASP A 81 -15.21 13.18 -6.58
C ASP A 81 -13.97 12.37 -6.19
N PRO A 82 -12.82 12.65 -6.82
CA PRO A 82 -11.57 12.04 -6.38
C PRO A 82 -11.29 12.30 -4.90
N THR A 83 -10.96 11.25 -4.17
CA THR A 83 -10.70 11.31 -2.72
C THR A 83 -9.25 10.96 -2.47
N ASN A 84 -8.53 11.87 -1.83
CA ASN A 84 -7.13 11.64 -1.42
C ASN A 84 -7.08 10.74 -0.20
N PHE A 85 -6.07 9.88 -0.15
CA PHE A 85 -5.81 9.08 1.04
C PHE A 85 -4.30 9.01 1.32
N GLY A 86 -3.97 8.75 2.57
CA GLY A 86 -2.60 8.53 3.00
C GLY A 86 -2.58 7.78 4.32
N PHE A 87 -1.62 6.88 4.48
CA PHE A 87 -1.47 6.11 5.71
C PHE A 87 -0.02 5.65 5.88
N PRO A 88 0.41 5.45 7.15
CA PRO A 88 1.77 4.98 7.41
C PRO A 88 1.89 3.47 7.18
N VAL A 89 3.05 3.05 6.68
CA VAL A 89 3.45 1.65 6.62
C VAL A 89 4.87 1.56 7.18
N ILE A 90 5.04 0.85 8.29
CA ILE A 90 6.34 0.67 8.91
C ILE A 90 6.81 -0.75 8.63
N VAL A 91 7.81 -0.87 7.77
CA VAL A 91 8.34 -2.16 7.33
C VAL A 91 9.47 -2.57 8.25
N PRO A 92 9.33 -3.67 9.00
CA PRO A 92 10.43 -4.17 9.81
C PRO A 92 11.65 -4.49 8.94
N HIS A 93 12.83 -4.09 9.39
CA HIS A 93 14.06 -4.30 8.63
C HIS A 93 14.26 -5.78 8.27
N LYS A 94 13.95 -6.68 9.18
CA LYS A 94 14.05 -8.13 8.94
C LYS A 94 13.25 -8.57 7.72
N LYS A 95 12.08 -7.97 7.49
CA LYS A 95 11.25 -8.32 6.33
C LYS A 95 11.90 -7.92 5.01
N LEU A 96 12.61 -6.81 5.00
CA LEU A 96 13.37 -6.37 3.82
C LEU A 96 14.51 -7.34 3.50
N THR A 97 15.22 -7.83 4.52
CA THR A 97 16.35 -8.71 4.31
C THR A 97 15.94 -10.15 4.04
N ASP A 98 14.78 -10.59 4.48
CA ASP A 98 14.29 -11.97 4.26
C ASP A 98 14.09 -12.30 2.78
N THR A 99 13.86 -11.29 1.93
CA THR A 99 13.62 -11.47 0.49
C THR A 99 14.87 -11.26 -0.36
N GLU A 100 15.99 -10.82 0.24
CA GLU A 100 17.21 -10.47 -0.46
C GLU A 100 18.37 -11.40 -0.13
N PRO A 101 19.26 -11.71 -1.09
CA PRO A 101 20.49 -12.42 -0.81
C PRO A 101 21.37 -11.67 0.20
N GLY A 102 22.13 -12.40 1.00
CA GLY A 102 22.94 -11.82 2.08
C GLY A 102 24.01 -10.83 1.65
N TYR A 103 24.36 -10.76 0.37
CA TYR A 103 25.34 -9.83 -0.19
C TYR A 103 24.74 -8.56 -0.81
N GLU A 104 23.41 -8.48 -0.90
CA GLU A 104 22.74 -7.32 -1.49
C GLU A 104 22.74 -6.14 -0.51
N ASP A 105 22.99 -4.94 -1.02
CA ASP A 105 22.92 -3.70 -0.24
C ASP A 105 21.58 -2.98 -0.36
N TYR A 106 20.82 -3.28 -1.42
CA TYR A 106 19.56 -2.63 -1.74
C TYR A 106 18.47 -3.66 -2.02
N ALA A 107 17.25 -3.31 -1.67
CA ALA A 107 16.04 -4.00 -2.10
C ALA A 107 15.27 -3.08 -3.03
N GLU A 108 14.80 -3.60 -4.17
CA GLU A 108 13.91 -2.87 -5.06
C GLU A 108 12.48 -3.18 -4.69
N ILE A 109 11.74 -2.20 -4.19
CA ILE A 109 10.39 -2.39 -3.68
C ILE A 109 9.37 -1.47 -4.33
N TYR A 110 8.12 -1.87 -4.27
CA TYR A 110 6.96 -1.03 -4.56
C TYR A 110 5.82 -1.42 -3.62
N CYS A 111 4.80 -0.58 -3.53
CA CYS A 111 3.61 -0.90 -2.75
C CYS A 111 2.45 -1.22 -3.70
N ARG A 112 1.78 -2.34 -3.45
CA ARG A 112 0.52 -2.68 -4.08
C ARG A 112 -0.60 -2.18 -3.19
N VAL A 113 -1.30 -1.16 -3.65
CA VAL A 113 -2.39 -0.53 -2.91
C VAL A 113 -3.72 -1.11 -3.39
N THR A 114 -4.55 -1.55 -2.46
CA THR A 114 -5.85 -2.15 -2.75
C THR A 114 -6.92 -1.48 -1.91
N ALA A 115 -7.99 -1.01 -2.55
CA ALA A 115 -9.21 -0.57 -1.90
C ALA A 115 -10.28 -1.61 -2.19
N GLN A 116 -10.97 -2.11 -1.16
CA GLN A 116 -11.86 -3.24 -1.34
C GLN A 116 -13.05 -3.17 -0.39
N HIS A 117 -14.27 -3.20 -0.97
CA HIS A 117 -15.49 -3.34 -0.20
C HIS A 117 -15.94 -4.80 -0.25
N LYS A 118 -16.09 -5.40 0.93
CA LYS A 118 -16.53 -6.78 1.10
C LYS A 118 -17.79 -6.84 1.95
N LEU A 119 -18.63 -7.82 1.64
CA LEU A 119 -19.71 -8.31 2.54
C LEU A 119 -19.38 -9.75 2.89
N GLY A 120 -18.96 -9.98 4.15
CA GLY A 120 -18.42 -11.27 4.54
C GLY A 120 -17.17 -11.60 3.72
N ASN A 121 -17.21 -12.73 3.00
CA ASN A 121 -16.11 -13.16 2.13
C ASN A 121 -16.29 -12.71 0.67
N GLN A 122 -17.42 -12.06 0.35
CA GLN A 122 -17.68 -11.64 -1.01
C GLN A 122 -17.15 -10.24 -1.28
N VAL A 123 -16.32 -10.12 -2.31
CA VAL A 123 -15.84 -8.83 -2.81
C VAL A 123 -16.95 -8.20 -3.64
N ILE A 124 -17.42 -7.04 -3.23
CA ILE A 124 -18.47 -6.30 -3.94
C ILE A 124 -17.85 -5.44 -5.03
N PHE A 125 -16.82 -4.68 -4.69
CA PHE A 125 -15.97 -3.99 -5.66
C PHE A 125 -14.57 -3.79 -5.09
N SER A 126 -13.60 -3.62 -5.98
CA SER A 126 -12.21 -3.39 -5.60
C SER A 126 -11.51 -2.52 -6.64
N ALA A 127 -10.44 -1.88 -6.19
CA ALA A 127 -9.51 -1.14 -7.04
C ALA A 127 -8.10 -1.43 -6.57
N ARG A 128 -7.15 -1.45 -7.50
CA ARG A 128 -5.74 -1.73 -7.21
C ARG A 128 -4.85 -0.82 -8.03
N ALA A 129 -3.74 -0.38 -7.43
CA ALA A 129 -2.68 0.32 -8.14
C ALA A 129 -1.33 0.01 -7.48
N ASN A 130 -0.27 0.04 -8.27
CA ASN A 130 1.09 -0.09 -7.77
C ASN A 130 1.74 1.30 -7.73
N THR A 131 2.52 1.55 -6.68
CA THR A 131 3.38 2.71 -6.64
C THR A 131 4.58 2.53 -7.57
N PRO A 132 5.30 3.59 -7.93
CA PRO A 132 6.59 3.43 -8.60
C PRO A 132 7.55 2.58 -7.78
N LYS A 133 8.46 1.90 -8.48
CA LYS A 133 9.51 1.09 -7.86
C LYS A 133 10.67 1.98 -7.42
N ILE A 134 11.30 1.62 -6.31
CA ILE A 134 12.46 2.34 -5.79
C ILE A 134 13.41 1.39 -5.07
N ASP A 135 14.70 1.69 -5.14
CA ASP A 135 15.74 1.00 -4.39
C ASP A 135 15.80 1.55 -2.98
N VAL A 136 15.79 0.65 -2.01
CA VAL A 136 15.89 0.98 -0.59
C VAL A 136 17.14 0.32 -0.03
N ARG A 137 17.97 1.09 0.68
CA ARG A 137 19.16 0.55 1.30
C ARG A 137 18.79 -0.36 2.47
N ILE A 138 19.37 -1.56 2.50
CA ILE A 138 19.10 -2.57 3.54
C ILE A 138 20.31 -2.88 4.41
N ARG A 139 21.49 -2.34 4.08
CA ARG A 139 22.71 -2.48 4.86
C ARG A 139 23.28 -1.12 5.22
N ASN A 140 23.90 -1.05 6.39
CA ASN A 140 24.63 0.14 6.80
C ASN A 140 25.80 0.38 5.84
N PRO A 141 26.08 1.66 5.50
CA PRO A 141 27.20 1.99 4.64
C PRO A 141 28.54 1.65 5.30
#